data_b8521222e2e368357552c5ef25fd1050
#
_entry.id   b8521222e2e368357552c5ef25fd1050
#
_cell.length_a   1.000
_cell.length_b   1.000
_cell.length_c   1.000
_cell.angle_alpha   90.00
_cell.angle_beta   90.00
_cell.angle_gamma   90.00
#
_symmetry.space_group_name_H-M   'P 1'
#
loop_
_entity.id
_entity.type
_entity.pdbx_description
1 polymer ?
#
loop_
_entity_poly.entity_id
_entity_poly.type
_entity_poly.pdbx_seq_one_letter_code
_entity_poly.pdbx_strand_id
1 'polypeptide(L)'
;LSVEDGTREEGHFVFRFCPGCGRRGIASEGGRRWICGACGFEYFHNVAAAAGVIVEGPEGILLIERAKEPAKGLLCLPGGFVEPGERAEEAARRECREELGWEPGELVFLFSFPNTYNYNEVPYSTCDIYFAAKVPSLEPGLFRPDPRECAALVIRAPEALAPETLAFDSMRRAVEGFLRMKGRPCAIV
;
A
#
# COMPACT_ATOMS: atom_id res chain seq x y z
N LEU A 1 -18.44 14.41 38.75
CA LEU A 1 -17.75 15.03 37.60
C LEU A 1 -18.10 14.21 36.38
N SER A 2 -19.08 14.71 35.62
CA SER A 2 -19.57 14.16 34.36
C SER A 2 -18.47 14.29 33.32
N VAL A 3 -18.01 13.15 32.78
CA VAL A 3 -17.14 13.08 31.62
C VAL A 3 -18.06 13.31 30.42
N GLU A 4 -17.97 14.47 29.80
CA GLU A 4 -18.63 14.77 28.55
C GLU A 4 -18.14 13.80 27.45
N ASP A 5 -19.12 13.23 26.75
CA ASP A 5 -18.95 12.34 25.62
C ASP A 5 -18.34 13.16 24.47
N GLY A 6 -17.01 13.14 24.39
CA GLY A 6 -16.28 13.84 23.36
C GLY A 6 -16.64 13.26 21.98
N THR A 7 -17.21 14.12 21.15
CA THR A 7 -17.54 13.91 19.73
C THR A 7 -16.56 12.99 19.03
N ARG A 8 -17.10 11.93 18.41
CA ARG A 8 -16.37 11.03 17.52
C ARG A 8 -15.83 11.85 16.35
N GLU A 9 -14.55 12.16 16.36
CA GLU A 9 -13.85 12.55 15.14
C GLU A 9 -13.79 11.33 14.22
N GLU A 10 -14.40 11.45 13.06
CA GLU A 10 -14.43 10.41 12.03
C GLU A 10 -13.00 10.07 11.60
N GLY A 11 -12.65 8.78 11.66
CA GLY A 11 -11.47 8.24 10.99
C GLY A 11 -10.30 7.80 11.86
N HIS A 12 -10.41 7.70 13.19
CA HIS A 12 -9.29 7.26 14.02
C HIS A 12 -9.54 5.88 14.67
N PHE A 13 -8.50 5.04 14.61
CA PHE A 13 -8.43 3.78 15.35
C PHE A 13 -8.58 4.09 16.85
N VAL A 14 -9.64 3.57 17.48
CA VAL A 14 -9.97 3.89 18.87
C VAL A 14 -9.79 2.67 19.74
N PHE A 15 -8.82 2.72 20.65
CA PHE A 15 -8.79 1.77 21.76
C PHE A 15 -9.91 2.07 22.74
N ARG A 16 -10.85 1.15 22.93
CA ARG A 16 -11.89 1.22 23.97
C ARG A 16 -11.36 0.81 25.32
N PHE A 17 -10.35 -0.06 25.34
CA PHE A 17 -9.73 -0.61 26.54
C PHE A 17 -8.21 -0.48 26.43
N CYS A 18 -7.56 -0.27 27.56
CA CYS A 18 -6.11 -0.24 27.63
C CYS A 18 -5.52 -1.63 27.37
N PRO A 19 -4.63 -1.81 26.39
CA PRO A 19 -3.97 -3.10 26.13
C PRO A 19 -3.10 -3.59 27.29
N GLY A 20 -2.60 -2.67 28.14
CA GLY A 20 -1.72 -3.01 29.27
C GLY A 20 -2.47 -3.48 30.52
N CYS A 21 -3.62 -2.88 30.85
CA CYS A 21 -4.32 -3.20 32.11
C CYS A 21 -5.82 -3.52 31.95
N GLY A 22 -6.34 -3.53 30.73
CA GLY A 22 -7.76 -3.82 30.44
C GLY A 22 -8.75 -2.74 30.89
N ARG A 23 -8.31 -1.64 31.51
CA ARG A 23 -9.20 -0.58 31.97
C ARG A 23 -9.84 0.14 30.79
N ARG A 24 -11.13 0.45 30.92
CA ARG A 24 -11.87 1.23 29.92
C ARG A 24 -11.43 2.70 29.95
N GLY A 25 -11.38 3.32 28.76
CA GLY A 25 -11.04 4.74 28.61
C GLY A 25 -9.53 4.96 28.59
N ILE A 26 -8.95 4.94 27.41
CA ILE A 26 -7.59 5.35 27.12
C ILE A 26 -7.67 6.69 26.37
N ALA A 27 -6.89 7.69 26.76
CA ALA A 27 -6.88 8.99 26.11
C ALA A 27 -6.09 8.96 24.82
N SER A 28 -6.59 9.64 23.79
CA SER A 28 -5.90 9.81 22.50
C SER A 28 -5.46 11.27 22.36
N GLU A 29 -4.23 11.47 21.94
CA GLU A 29 -3.69 12.76 21.52
C GLU A 29 -3.58 12.79 19.99
N GLY A 30 -4.58 13.38 19.32
CA GLY A 30 -4.62 13.53 17.86
C GLY A 30 -4.58 12.21 17.07
N GLY A 31 -5.08 11.10 17.64
CA GLY A 31 -5.05 9.78 17.01
C GLY A 31 -3.65 9.15 16.84
N ARG A 32 -2.59 9.83 17.28
CA ARG A 32 -1.21 9.38 17.13
C ARG A 32 -0.61 8.77 18.38
N ARG A 33 -0.99 9.26 19.55
CA ARG A 33 -0.51 8.80 20.84
C ARG A 33 -1.69 8.46 21.73
N TRP A 34 -1.60 7.33 22.41
CA TRP A 34 -2.63 6.81 23.30
C TRP A 34 -2.03 6.59 24.70
N ILE A 35 -2.65 7.15 25.72
CA ILE A 35 -2.13 7.12 27.09
C ILE A 35 -3.19 6.60 28.03
N CYS A 36 -2.85 5.61 28.84
CA CYS A 36 -3.69 5.12 29.93
C CYS A 36 -3.38 5.86 31.25
N GLY A 37 -4.28 6.70 31.70
CA GLY A 37 -4.14 7.40 32.99
C GLY A 37 -4.11 6.49 34.22
N ALA A 38 -4.44 5.20 34.07
CA ALA A 38 -4.49 4.25 35.19
C ALA A 38 -3.19 3.47 35.41
N CYS A 39 -2.50 3.07 34.34
CA CYS A 39 -1.29 2.25 34.44
C CYS A 39 -0.07 2.86 33.74
N GLY A 40 -0.21 4.01 33.11
CA GLY A 40 0.87 4.67 32.38
C GLY A 40 1.21 4.02 31.03
N PHE A 41 0.44 3.00 30.57
CA PHE A 41 0.63 2.43 29.25
C PHE A 41 0.55 3.51 28.18
N GLU A 42 1.53 3.52 27.29
CA GLU A 42 1.63 4.46 26.19
C GLU A 42 1.80 3.71 24.87
N TYR A 43 1.07 4.12 23.84
CA TYR A 43 1.14 3.56 22.52
C TYR A 43 1.21 4.67 21.47
N PHE A 44 2.16 4.53 20.55
CA PHE A 44 2.27 5.40 19.39
C PHE A 44 1.77 4.66 18.16
N HIS A 45 0.76 5.23 17.49
CA HIS A 45 0.29 4.72 16.21
C HIS A 45 1.25 5.18 15.11
N ASN A 46 2.22 4.33 14.82
CA ASN A 46 3.22 4.60 13.78
C ASN A 46 2.65 4.35 12.39
N VAL A 47 3.24 5.02 11.41
CA VAL A 47 2.96 4.79 9.99
C VAL A 47 3.48 3.40 9.60
N ALA A 48 2.64 2.60 8.95
CA ALA A 48 3.05 1.32 8.42
C ALA A 48 3.85 1.51 7.11
N ALA A 49 4.87 0.70 6.88
CA ALA A 49 5.59 0.69 5.62
C ALA A 49 4.95 -0.31 4.65
N ALA A 50 4.86 0.06 3.37
CA ALA A 50 4.47 -0.83 2.28
C ALA A 50 5.45 -0.68 1.11
N ALA A 51 5.64 -1.73 0.32
CA ALA A 51 6.53 -1.73 -0.83
C ALA A 51 5.76 -2.15 -2.09
N GLY A 52 5.94 -1.42 -3.20
CA GLY A 52 5.32 -1.72 -4.47
C GLY A 52 6.33 -1.68 -5.62
N VAL A 53 6.08 -2.42 -6.69
CA VAL A 53 6.99 -2.55 -7.82
C VAL A 53 6.32 -2.18 -9.13
N ILE A 54 6.91 -1.22 -9.85
CA ILE A 54 6.58 -0.96 -11.25
C ILE A 54 7.36 -1.96 -12.11
N VAL A 55 6.69 -3.00 -12.58
CA VAL A 55 7.28 -4.01 -13.47
C VAL A 55 7.14 -3.52 -14.91
N GLU A 56 8.26 -3.08 -15.50
CA GLU A 56 8.33 -2.53 -16.84
C GLU A 56 8.86 -3.58 -17.82
N GLY A 57 8.11 -3.83 -18.87
CA GLY A 57 8.54 -4.58 -20.05
C GLY A 57 8.41 -3.77 -21.33
N PRO A 58 8.80 -4.37 -22.49
CA PRO A 58 8.69 -3.70 -23.79
C PRO A 58 7.25 -3.31 -24.15
N GLU A 59 6.27 -4.07 -23.66
CA GLU A 59 4.85 -3.89 -23.96
C GLU A 59 4.18 -2.85 -23.04
N GLY A 60 4.84 -2.44 -21.95
CA GLY A 60 4.30 -1.46 -21.01
C GLY A 60 4.58 -1.78 -19.54
N ILE A 61 3.61 -1.51 -18.70
CA ILE A 61 3.64 -1.77 -17.25
C ILE A 61 2.68 -2.90 -16.92
N LEU A 62 3.15 -3.87 -16.12
CA LEU A 62 2.32 -4.93 -15.57
C LEU A 62 1.55 -4.42 -14.35
N LEU A 63 0.26 -4.68 -14.34
CA LEU A 63 -0.66 -4.37 -13.26
C LEU A 63 -1.43 -5.63 -12.87
N ILE A 64 -1.92 -5.64 -11.64
CA ILE A 64 -2.78 -6.67 -11.07
C ILE A 64 -4.19 -6.11 -10.96
N GLU A 65 -5.19 -6.80 -11.49
CA GLU A 65 -6.57 -6.56 -11.10
C GLU A 65 -6.83 -7.23 -9.75
N ARG A 66 -7.21 -6.44 -8.74
CA ARG A 66 -7.38 -6.91 -7.37
C ARG A 66 -8.54 -7.90 -7.24
N ALA A 67 -8.26 -9.09 -6.67
CA ALA A 67 -9.29 -10.11 -6.44
C ALA A 67 -10.10 -9.86 -5.15
N LYS A 68 -9.58 -9.05 -4.21
CA LYS A 68 -10.18 -8.83 -2.88
C LYS A 68 -10.22 -7.36 -2.47
N GLU A 69 -11.06 -7.07 -1.46
CA GLU A 69 -11.11 -5.76 -0.82
C GLU A 69 -9.81 -5.45 -0.01
N PRO A 70 -9.49 -4.18 0.19
CA PRO A 70 -10.13 -3.00 -0.38
C PRO A 70 -9.83 -2.81 -1.87
N ALA A 71 -10.71 -2.08 -2.56
CA ALA A 71 -10.57 -1.71 -3.96
C ALA A 71 -10.58 -2.91 -4.94
N LYS A 72 -11.37 -3.95 -4.65
CA LYS A 72 -11.58 -5.09 -5.56
C LYS A 72 -12.00 -4.62 -6.96
N GLY A 73 -11.38 -5.22 -7.99
CA GLY A 73 -11.63 -4.89 -9.41
C GLY A 73 -10.85 -3.68 -9.92
N LEU A 74 -10.20 -2.89 -9.04
CA LEU A 74 -9.27 -1.85 -9.47
C LEU A 74 -7.87 -2.43 -9.72
N LEU A 75 -7.10 -1.70 -10.52
CA LEU A 75 -5.72 -2.09 -10.84
C LEU A 75 -4.76 -1.66 -9.73
N CYS A 76 -3.75 -2.48 -9.46
CA CYS A 76 -2.67 -2.13 -8.56
C CYS A 76 -1.32 -2.59 -9.11
N LEU A 77 -0.26 -2.01 -8.58
CA LEU A 77 1.09 -2.54 -8.70
C LEU A 77 1.23 -3.76 -7.77
N PRO A 78 2.05 -4.76 -8.10
CA PRO A 78 2.41 -5.81 -7.15
C PRO A 78 3.08 -5.20 -5.93
N GLY A 79 2.68 -5.67 -4.72
CA GLY A 79 3.21 -5.15 -3.47
C GLY A 79 2.26 -5.23 -2.30
N GLY A 80 2.82 -5.05 -1.11
CA GLY A 80 2.11 -5.12 0.17
C GLY A 80 2.90 -4.55 1.34
N PHE A 81 2.49 -4.88 2.56
CA PHE A 81 3.13 -4.40 3.76
C PHE A 81 4.52 -5.00 3.97
N VAL A 82 5.43 -4.18 4.48
CA VAL A 82 6.74 -4.63 4.96
C VAL A 82 6.55 -5.37 6.29
N GLU A 83 7.09 -6.57 6.40
CA GLU A 83 7.00 -7.39 7.61
C GLU A 83 8.08 -7.02 8.65
N PRO A 84 7.87 -7.35 9.96
CA PRO A 84 8.88 -7.12 10.97
C PRO A 84 10.22 -7.80 10.67
N GLY A 85 11.29 -7.01 10.63
CA GLY A 85 12.64 -7.50 10.32
C GLY A 85 12.98 -7.55 8.83
N GLU A 86 12.05 -7.18 7.97
CA GLU A 86 12.22 -7.16 6.52
C GLU A 86 12.61 -5.76 6.03
N ARG A 87 13.48 -5.67 5.04
CA ARG A 87 13.75 -4.43 4.30
C ARG A 87 12.69 -4.22 3.21
N ALA A 88 12.49 -2.97 2.80
CA ALA A 88 11.51 -2.65 1.76
C ALA A 88 11.79 -3.38 0.44
N GLU A 89 13.06 -3.57 0.06
CA GLU A 89 13.44 -4.34 -1.13
C GLU A 89 13.15 -5.83 -0.99
N GLU A 90 13.22 -6.36 0.22
CA GLU A 90 12.90 -7.77 0.51
C GLU A 90 11.38 -7.99 0.44
N ALA A 91 10.60 -7.07 1.02
CA ALA A 91 9.14 -7.04 0.90
C ALA A 91 8.71 -6.97 -0.57
N ALA A 92 9.28 -6.05 -1.34
CA ALA A 92 9.00 -5.90 -2.77
C ALA A 92 9.25 -7.20 -3.57
N ARG A 93 10.33 -7.94 -3.26
CA ARG A 93 10.64 -9.23 -3.89
C ARG A 93 9.68 -10.33 -3.44
N ARG A 94 9.38 -10.39 -2.14
CA ARG A 94 8.45 -11.38 -1.57
C ARG A 94 7.07 -11.22 -2.19
N GLU A 95 6.53 -10.00 -2.23
CA GLU A 95 5.22 -9.71 -2.81
C GLU A 95 5.16 -10.07 -4.31
N CYS A 96 6.20 -9.74 -5.09
CA CYS A 96 6.26 -10.17 -6.49
C CYS A 96 6.25 -11.70 -6.65
N ARG A 97 6.92 -12.44 -5.75
CA ARG A 97 6.87 -13.91 -5.78
C ARG A 97 5.49 -14.45 -5.40
N GLU A 98 4.86 -13.87 -4.39
CA GLU A 98 3.56 -14.31 -3.88
C GLU A 98 2.43 -13.99 -4.87
N GLU A 99 2.38 -12.76 -5.37
CA GLU A 99 1.30 -12.30 -6.23
C GLU A 99 1.48 -12.68 -7.70
N LEU A 100 2.73 -12.73 -8.21
CA LEU A 100 3.03 -12.94 -9.62
C LEU A 100 3.71 -14.28 -9.91
N GLY A 101 4.20 -15.01 -8.89
CA GLY A 101 5.07 -16.17 -9.09
C GLY A 101 6.38 -15.82 -9.80
N TRP A 102 6.79 -14.57 -9.74
CA TRP A 102 7.98 -14.02 -10.40
C TRP A 102 8.81 -13.18 -9.42
N GLU A 103 10.12 -13.32 -9.48
CA GLU A 103 11.04 -12.55 -8.63
C GLU A 103 11.84 -11.55 -9.46
N PRO A 104 11.80 -10.24 -9.11
CA PRO A 104 12.60 -9.23 -9.79
C PRO A 104 14.10 -9.42 -9.53
N GLY A 105 14.92 -9.28 -10.56
CA GLY A 105 16.39 -9.29 -10.45
C GLY A 105 16.89 -8.02 -9.74
N GLU A 106 16.98 -6.93 -10.46
CA GLU A 106 17.36 -5.62 -9.94
C GLU A 106 16.11 -4.82 -9.54
N LEU A 107 16.17 -4.17 -8.38
CA LEU A 107 15.19 -3.20 -7.92
C LEU A 107 15.84 -1.82 -7.84
N VAL A 108 15.25 -0.85 -8.52
CA VAL A 108 15.68 0.56 -8.48
C VAL A 108 14.67 1.34 -7.67
N PHE A 109 15.09 1.93 -6.55
CA PHE A 109 14.23 2.83 -5.78
C PHE A 109 13.79 4.02 -6.63
N LEU A 110 12.51 4.37 -6.54
CA LEU A 110 11.92 5.48 -7.27
C LEU A 110 11.45 6.60 -6.33
N PHE A 111 10.43 6.30 -5.52
CA PHE A 111 9.71 7.26 -4.71
C PHE A 111 9.21 6.64 -3.42
N SER A 112 8.84 7.52 -2.47
CA SER A 112 7.93 7.16 -1.39
C SER A 112 6.81 8.19 -1.30
N PHE A 113 5.58 7.73 -1.02
CA PHE A 113 4.41 8.59 -0.87
C PHE A 113 3.59 8.18 0.34
N PRO A 114 2.98 9.15 1.05
CA PRO A 114 1.99 8.83 2.06
C PRO A 114 0.73 8.28 1.40
N ASN A 115 0.06 7.36 2.09
CA ASN A 115 -1.22 6.83 1.67
C ASN A 115 -2.08 6.50 2.90
N THR A 116 -3.38 6.28 2.67
CA THR A 116 -4.30 5.74 3.66
C THR A 116 -4.89 4.44 3.14
N TYR A 117 -4.61 3.36 3.84
CA TYR A 117 -5.09 2.03 3.50
C TYR A 117 -6.22 1.64 4.46
N ASN A 118 -7.45 1.58 3.96
CA ASN A 118 -8.60 1.19 4.75
C ASN A 118 -8.76 -0.33 4.76
N TYR A 119 -8.58 -0.94 5.92
CA TYR A 119 -8.75 -2.38 6.11
C TYR A 119 -9.67 -2.66 7.29
N ASN A 120 -10.78 -3.38 7.05
CA ASN A 120 -11.79 -3.70 8.05
C ASN A 120 -12.23 -2.45 8.85
N GLU A 121 -12.56 -1.37 8.15
CA GLU A 121 -12.98 -0.08 8.74
C GLU A 121 -11.89 0.64 9.58
N VAL A 122 -10.66 0.13 9.56
CA VAL A 122 -9.52 0.77 10.21
C VAL A 122 -8.67 1.48 9.15
N PRO A 123 -8.53 2.81 9.23
CA PRO A 123 -7.63 3.54 8.34
C PRO A 123 -6.18 3.42 8.85
N TYR A 124 -5.34 2.76 8.08
CA TYR A 124 -3.90 2.71 8.32
C TYR A 124 -3.21 3.82 7.53
N SER A 125 -2.51 4.71 8.21
CA SER A 125 -1.56 5.60 7.55
C SER A 125 -0.36 4.77 7.12
N THR A 126 0.01 4.85 5.82
CA THR A 126 1.15 4.13 5.27
C THR A 126 2.17 5.07 4.64
N CYS A 127 3.40 4.61 4.57
CA CYS A 127 4.45 5.15 3.74
C CYS A 127 4.74 4.10 2.67
N ASP A 128 4.23 4.32 1.47
CA ASP A 128 4.36 3.40 0.36
C ASP A 128 5.66 3.70 -0.40
N ILE A 129 6.54 2.71 -0.50
CA ILE A 129 7.88 2.78 -1.09
C ILE A 129 7.83 2.07 -2.44
N TYR A 130 8.20 2.77 -3.51
CA TYR A 130 8.08 2.24 -4.87
C TYR A 130 9.43 2.01 -5.51
N PHE A 131 9.53 0.84 -6.15
CA PHE A 131 10.68 0.41 -6.93
C PHE A 131 10.29 0.19 -8.38
N ALA A 132 11.27 0.27 -9.29
CA ALA A 132 11.15 -0.23 -10.65
C ALA A 132 11.92 -1.54 -10.80
N ALA A 133 11.36 -2.45 -11.57
CA ALA A 133 12.02 -3.65 -12.05
C ALA A 133 11.79 -3.81 -13.55
N LYS A 134 12.80 -4.26 -14.29
CA LYS A 134 12.68 -4.55 -15.72
C LYS A 134 12.52 -6.04 -15.95
N VAL A 135 11.72 -6.36 -16.96
CA VAL A 135 11.53 -7.71 -17.44
C VAL A 135 11.70 -7.74 -18.97
N PRO A 136 12.31 -8.77 -19.54
CA PRO A 136 12.57 -8.84 -20.99
C PRO A 136 11.29 -8.98 -21.82
N SER A 137 10.22 -9.49 -21.24
CA SER A 137 8.90 -9.63 -21.86
C SER A 137 7.81 -9.68 -20.78
N LEU A 138 6.61 -9.20 -21.10
CA LEU A 138 5.42 -9.32 -20.25
C LEU A 138 4.49 -10.47 -20.71
N GLU A 139 5.03 -11.45 -21.45
CA GLU A 139 4.23 -12.61 -21.87
C GLU A 139 3.63 -13.35 -20.68
N PRO A 140 2.33 -13.72 -20.76
CA PRO A 140 1.61 -14.37 -19.64
C PRO A 140 2.31 -15.61 -19.07
N GLY A 141 3.09 -16.32 -19.89
CA GLY A 141 3.80 -17.52 -19.46
C GLY A 141 4.95 -17.31 -18.47
N LEU A 142 5.42 -16.07 -18.31
CA LEU A 142 6.46 -15.71 -17.34
C LEU A 142 5.92 -15.54 -15.91
N PHE A 143 4.62 -15.34 -15.77
CA PHE A 143 3.97 -15.04 -14.49
C PHE A 143 3.02 -16.17 -14.12
N ARG A 144 2.93 -16.43 -12.81
CA ARG A 144 1.99 -17.39 -12.21
C ARG A 144 1.23 -16.69 -11.08
N PRO A 145 0.23 -15.86 -11.43
CA PRO A 145 -0.49 -15.06 -10.43
C PRO A 145 -1.25 -15.95 -9.45
N ASP A 146 -1.25 -15.54 -8.18
CA ASP A 146 -2.10 -16.17 -7.17
C ASP A 146 -3.55 -15.69 -7.39
N PRO A 147 -4.50 -16.59 -7.71
CA PRO A 147 -5.88 -16.20 -8.00
C PRO A 147 -6.62 -15.64 -6.76
N ARG A 148 -6.07 -15.81 -5.57
CA ARG A 148 -6.62 -15.23 -4.34
C ARG A 148 -6.34 -13.73 -4.22
N GLU A 149 -5.24 -13.26 -4.83
CA GLU A 149 -4.79 -11.86 -4.81
C GLU A 149 -5.05 -11.15 -6.14
N CYS A 150 -4.87 -11.88 -7.25
CA CYS A 150 -4.88 -11.40 -8.61
C CYS A 150 -6.04 -12.02 -9.39
N ALA A 151 -7.05 -11.23 -9.74
CA ALA A 151 -8.14 -11.66 -10.61
C ALA A 151 -7.69 -11.74 -12.07
N ALA A 152 -6.82 -10.83 -12.50
CA ALA A 152 -6.22 -10.81 -13.83
C ALA A 152 -4.89 -10.05 -13.81
N LEU A 153 -3.97 -10.42 -14.71
CA LEU A 153 -2.82 -9.61 -15.08
C LEU A 153 -3.21 -8.69 -16.23
N VAL A 154 -2.88 -7.42 -16.09
CA VAL A 154 -3.24 -6.39 -17.07
C VAL A 154 -1.98 -5.64 -17.46
N ILE A 155 -1.66 -5.65 -18.76
CA ILE A 155 -0.57 -4.86 -19.31
C ILE A 155 -1.16 -3.57 -19.87
N ARG A 156 -0.57 -2.44 -19.51
CA ARG A 156 -0.96 -1.14 -20.03
C ARG A 156 0.25 -0.41 -20.60
N ALA A 157 0.11 0.01 -21.83
CA ALA A 157 1.02 1.03 -22.36
C ALA A 157 0.88 2.31 -21.52
N PRO A 158 1.96 3.04 -21.30
CA PRO A 158 1.95 4.25 -20.48
C PRO A 158 0.87 5.26 -20.86
N GLU A 159 0.65 5.42 -22.17
CA GLU A 159 -0.31 6.37 -22.76
C GLU A 159 -1.78 5.94 -22.56
N ALA A 160 -2.00 4.64 -22.27
CA ALA A 160 -3.33 4.05 -22.07
C ALA A 160 -3.65 3.83 -20.59
N LEU A 161 -2.78 4.27 -19.68
CA LEU A 161 -3.00 4.12 -18.25
C LEU A 161 -3.90 5.25 -17.76
N ALA A 162 -5.11 4.92 -17.37
CA ALA A 162 -6.07 5.84 -16.76
C ALA A 162 -5.88 5.81 -15.22
N PRO A 163 -5.45 6.93 -14.59
CA PRO A 163 -5.10 6.96 -13.17
C PRO A 163 -6.22 6.56 -12.22
N GLU A 164 -7.45 6.92 -12.57
CA GLU A 164 -8.65 6.60 -11.81
C GLU A 164 -8.91 5.09 -11.70
N THR A 165 -8.27 4.28 -12.55
CA THR A 165 -8.35 2.82 -12.48
C THR A 165 -7.39 2.22 -11.47
N LEU A 166 -6.43 3.00 -10.95
CA LEU A 166 -5.49 2.55 -9.93
C LEU A 166 -6.11 2.64 -8.53
N ALA A 167 -5.88 1.59 -7.75
CA ALA A 167 -6.52 1.38 -6.46
C ALA A 167 -6.19 2.45 -5.41
N PHE A 168 -4.96 2.99 -5.43
CA PHE A 168 -4.46 3.88 -4.39
C PHE A 168 -3.79 5.12 -4.97
N ASP A 169 -3.93 6.25 -4.25
CA ASP A 169 -3.38 7.54 -4.68
C ASP A 169 -1.85 7.54 -4.77
N SER A 170 -1.19 6.90 -3.80
CA SER A 170 0.27 6.71 -3.81
C SER A 170 0.77 6.01 -5.08
N MET A 171 0.04 4.99 -5.56
CA MET A 171 0.36 4.27 -6.79
C MET A 171 0.22 5.16 -8.03
N ARG A 172 -0.87 5.95 -8.09
CA ARG A 172 -1.05 6.94 -9.16
C ARG A 172 0.14 7.86 -9.25
N ARG A 173 0.52 8.48 -8.14
CA ARG A 173 1.66 9.40 -8.05
C ARG A 173 2.99 8.72 -8.41
N ALA A 174 3.19 7.46 -8.02
CA ALA A 174 4.39 6.71 -8.36
C ALA A 174 4.48 6.42 -9.85
N VAL A 175 3.39 5.97 -10.47
CA VAL A 175 3.33 5.71 -11.91
C VAL A 175 3.51 7.01 -12.71
N GLU A 176 2.84 8.09 -12.34
CA GLU A 176 3.02 9.41 -12.95
C GLU A 176 4.47 9.88 -12.90
N GLY A 177 5.08 9.79 -11.71
CA GLY A 177 6.47 10.17 -11.52
C GLY A 177 7.41 9.34 -12.39
N PHE A 178 7.18 8.02 -12.47
CA PHE A 178 7.95 7.11 -13.30
C PHE A 178 7.83 7.46 -14.80
N LEU A 179 6.63 7.72 -15.30
CA LEU A 179 6.42 8.08 -16.70
C LEU A 179 7.11 9.41 -17.05
N ARG A 180 7.03 10.39 -16.16
CA ARG A 180 7.76 11.68 -16.34
C ARG A 180 9.27 11.48 -16.40
N MET A 181 9.84 10.64 -15.54
CA MET A 181 11.28 10.31 -15.58
C MET A 181 11.71 9.68 -16.91
N LYS A 182 10.81 8.94 -17.55
CA LYS A 182 11.05 8.31 -18.87
C LYS A 182 10.80 9.25 -20.05
N GLY A 183 10.46 10.50 -19.81
CA GLY A 183 10.11 11.47 -20.89
C GLY A 183 8.85 11.08 -21.65
N ARG A 184 7.97 10.27 -21.06
CA ARG A 184 6.71 9.82 -21.65
C ARG A 184 5.57 10.72 -21.19
N PRO A 185 4.63 11.09 -22.09
CA PRO A 185 3.46 11.84 -21.68
C PRO A 185 2.65 11.01 -20.68
N CYS A 186 2.29 11.67 -19.57
CA CYS A 186 1.31 11.11 -18.66
C CYS A 186 -0.07 11.58 -19.14
N ALA A 187 -1.03 10.68 -19.32
CA ALA A 187 -2.40 11.02 -19.70
C ALA A 187 -3.18 11.76 -18.58
N ILE A 188 -2.45 12.24 -17.57
CA ILE A 188 -3.03 12.86 -16.38
C ILE A 188 -2.90 14.37 -16.53
N VAL A 189 -4.03 15.01 -16.76
CA VAL A 189 -4.27 16.46 -16.60
C VAL A 189 -5.06 16.65 -15.32
#